data_7ea2343de7b128a6d8c41abad004bbb2
#
_entry.id   7ea2343de7b128a6d8c41abad004bbb2
#
_cell.length_a   1.000
_cell.length_b   1.000
_cell.length_c   1.000
_cell.angle_alpha   90.00
_cell.angle_beta   90.00
_cell.angle_gamma   90.00
#
_symmetry.space_group_name_H-M   'P 1'
#
loop_
_entity.id
_entity.type
_entity.pdbx_description
1 polymer ?
#
loop_
_entity_poly.entity_id
_entity_poly.type
_entity_poly.pdbx_seq_one_letter_code
_entity_poly.pdbx_strand_id
1 'polypeptide(L)'
;MTFYLLRQRLLLLFLCLLFPVVLSAGNASSLNVVILGDSNTWLGGEYCTGQQGWTRWFVDRFRPATCRSYARSGATWTHTAATRHDLRENTERLSDNNVVFNQIERLIDDCNKGRQIEPQLIIISAGTNDAWFPKQRAEVLSCSVAQAFEEPDSIFSHRTPETVRSLAEVVRYDCTLLMRIFPHAQIVLLTPMQSTAIPDLRLFAVAETIAQCGDQLSLSVVRQDKESCVSSARERTARCFTTDGTHTNIEGARRNGYYLANRISSVLQW
;
A
#
# COMPACT_ATOMS: atom_id res chain seq x y z
N MET A 1 -8.46 16.87 65.46
CA MET A 1 -8.44 15.67 64.60
C MET A 1 -8.92 15.96 63.18
N THR A 2 -9.77 16.90 62.92
CA THR A 2 -10.39 17.20 61.61
C THR A 2 -9.43 17.93 60.61
N PHE A 3 -8.50 18.74 61.10
CA PHE A 3 -7.55 19.50 60.23
C PHE A 3 -6.44 18.67 59.60
N TYR A 4 -6.07 17.57 60.25
CA TYR A 4 -5.01 16.67 59.73
C TYR A 4 -5.48 15.80 58.55
N LEU A 5 -6.76 15.39 58.57
CA LEU A 5 -7.36 14.60 57.48
C LEU A 5 -7.59 15.42 56.21
N LEU A 6 -7.85 16.72 56.36
CA LEU A 6 -8.07 17.62 55.21
C LEU A 6 -6.73 17.89 54.49
N ARG A 7 -5.64 18.02 55.22
CA ARG A 7 -4.29 18.24 54.68
C ARG A 7 -3.77 16.97 53.92
N GLN A 8 -4.05 15.78 54.43
CA GLN A 8 -3.67 14.53 53.73
C GLN A 8 -4.49 14.30 52.44
N ARG A 9 -5.75 14.68 52.43
CA ARG A 9 -6.57 14.58 51.21
C ARG A 9 -6.17 15.61 50.14
N LEU A 10 -5.73 16.81 50.51
CA LEU A 10 -5.20 17.80 49.60
C LEU A 10 -3.85 17.37 49.00
N LEU A 11 -2.97 16.74 49.82
CA LEU A 11 -1.67 16.24 49.33
C LEU A 11 -1.85 15.06 48.33
N LEU A 12 -2.82 14.17 48.56
CA LEU A 12 -3.12 13.08 47.64
C LEU A 12 -3.75 13.55 46.32
N LEU A 13 -4.55 14.63 46.37
CA LEU A 13 -5.11 15.23 45.14
C LEU A 13 -4.04 15.97 44.32
N PHE A 14 -3.02 16.59 44.98
CA PHE A 14 -1.90 17.26 44.28
C PHE A 14 -0.90 16.23 43.69
N LEU A 15 -0.73 15.06 44.32
CA LEU A 15 0.12 13.98 43.76
C LEU A 15 -0.49 13.34 42.50
N CYS A 16 -1.81 13.31 42.42
CA CYS A 16 -2.50 12.79 41.21
C CYS A 16 -2.43 13.75 40.00
N LEU A 17 -2.15 15.03 40.22
CA LEU A 17 -2.00 16.02 39.14
C LEU A 17 -0.57 16.14 38.59
N LEU A 18 0.39 15.43 39.19
CA LEU A 18 1.79 15.39 38.75
C LEU A 18 2.18 14.08 38.05
N PHE A 19 1.22 13.25 37.66
CA PHE A 19 1.54 12.26 36.65
C PHE A 19 1.84 13.03 35.36
N PRO A 20 3.10 13.05 34.89
CA PRO A 20 3.36 13.56 33.57
C PRO A 20 2.49 12.67 32.65
N VAL A 21 1.60 13.30 31.91
CA VAL A 21 1.12 12.70 30.66
C VAL A 21 2.41 12.48 29.88
N VAL A 22 2.98 11.29 29.98
CA VAL A 22 3.98 10.83 29.05
C VAL A 22 3.21 10.79 27.73
N LEU A 23 3.21 11.93 27.02
CA LEU A 23 2.98 11.93 25.59
C LEU A 23 3.98 10.88 25.09
N SER A 24 3.50 9.69 24.80
CA SER A 24 4.24 8.70 24.08
C SER A 24 4.67 9.40 22.79
N ALA A 25 5.88 9.98 22.81
CA ALA A 25 6.57 10.30 21.59
C ALA A 25 6.61 8.97 20.86
N GLY A 26 5.79 8.84 19.81
CA GLY A 26 5.65 7.59 19.09
C GLY A 26 7.05 7.08 18.81
N ASN A 27 7.40 5.94 19.42
CA ASN A 27 8.70 5.33 19.21
C ASN A 27 8.86 5.20 17.70
N ALA A 28 10.00 5.71 17.20
CA ALA A 28 10.37 5.50 15.81
C ALA A 28 10.23 3.99 15.52
N SER A 29 9.49 3.64 14.48
CA SER A 29 9.34 2.23 14.11
C SER A 29 10.73 1.70 13.74
N SER A 30 11.15 0.60 14.34
CA SER A 30 12.41 -0.06 13.98
C SER A 30 12.34 -0.79 12.62
N LEU A 31 11.22 -0.70 11.92
CA LEU A 31 10.92 -1.49 10.73
C LEU A 31 11.63 -0.97 9.49
N ASN A 32 12.14 -1.90 8.70
CA ASN A 32 12.56 -1.65 7.33
C ASN A 32 11.32 -1.80 6.41
N VAL A 33 10.93 -0.72 5.78
CA VAL A 33 9.73 -0.64 4.94
C VAL A 33 10.09 -0.59 3.47
N VAL A 34 9.42 -1.41 2.68
CA VAL A 34 9.45 -1.35 1.22
C VAL A 34 8.06 -1.07 0.69
N ILE A 35 7.98 -0.22 -0.32
CA ILE A 35 6.72 0.17 -0.94
C ILE A 35 6.77 -0.15 -2.44
N LEU A 36 5.77 -0.89 -2.92
CA LEU A 36 5.53 -1.19 -4.32
C LEU A 36 4.29 -0.45 -4.79
N GLY A 37 4.16 -0.16 -6.08
CA GLY A 37 2.92 0.47 -6.53
C GLY A 37 3.01 1.24 -7.85
N ASP A 38 2.00 2.07 -8.05
CA ASP A 38 1.79 2.87 -9.26
C ASP A 38 2.21 4.35 -9.09
N SER A 39 1.68 5.22 -9.97
CA SER A 39 2.03 6.64 -10.02
C SER A 39 1.77 7.40 -8.72
N ASN A 40 0.70 7.12 -8.00
CA ASN A 40 0.41 7.81 -6.74
C ASN A 40 1.47 7.55 -5.68
N THR A 41 2.09 6.39 -5.71
CA THR A 41 3.25 6.04 -4.87
C THR A 41 4.55 6.61 -5.44
N TRP A 42 4.75 6.50 -6.76
CA TRP A 42 5.91 7.02 -7.48
C TRP A 42 6.14 8.52 -7.28
N LEU A 43 5.08 9.32 -7.14
CA LEU A 43 5.18 10.76 -6.85
C LEU A 43 6.03 11.09 -5.60
N GLY A 44 6.22 10.15 -4.70
CA GLY A 44 7.10 10.29 -3.55
C GLY A 44 8.58 10.03 -3.85
N GLY A 45 8.89 9.47 -5.02
CA GLY A 45 10.22 9.06 -5.43
C GLY A 45 10.71 7.80 -4.71
N GLU A 46 11.85 7.29 -5.14
CA GLU A 46 12.45 6.06 -4.60
C GLU A 46 12.74 6.15 -3.10
N TYR A 47 13.17 7.31 -2.62
CA TYR A 47 13.51 7.55 -1.21
C TYR A 47 12.38 8.20 -0.41
N CYS A 48 11.17 8.20 -0.93
CA CYS A 48 9.99 8.74 -0.23
C CYS A 48 10.13 10.20 0.22
N THR A 49 10.73 11.07 -0.61
CA THR A 49 11.00 12.48 -0.28
C THR A 49 10.13 13.48 -1.03
N GLY A 50 9.46 13.05 -2.12
CA GLY A 50 8.63 13.89 -2.96
C GLY A 50 7.32 14.28 -2.27
N GLN A 51 7.03 15.57 -2.20
CA GLN A 51 5.89 16.11 -1.45
C GLN A 51 4.52 15.75 -2.05
N GLN A 52 4.45 15.44 -3.33
CA GLN A 52 3.22 15.05 -4.02
C GLN A 52 2.88 13.56 -3.83
N GLY A 53 3.83 12.74 -3.32
CA GLY A 53 3.62 11.36 -2.97
C GLY A 53 3.24 11.18 -1.50
N TRP A 54 2.22 10.34 -1.26
CA TRP A 54 1.80 10.01 0.10
C TRP A 54 2.94 9.39 0.94
N THR A 55 3.91 8.75 0.31
CA THR A 55 5.02 8.05 0.97
C THR A 55 5.90 8.99 1.77
N ARG A 56 6.10 10.25 1.30
CA ARG A 56 6.82 11.29 2.07
C ARG A 56 6.17 11.53 3.44
N TRP A 57 4.85 11.65 3.46
CA TRP A 57 4.10 11.98 4.67
C TRP A 57 3.85 10.75 5.54
N PHE A 58 3.79 9.56 4.92
CA PHE A 58 3.83 8.29 5.63
C PHE A 58 5.13 8.17 6.44
N VAL A 59 6.29 8.38 5.82
CA VAL A 59 7.59 8.35 6.49
C VAL A 59 7.67 9.36 7.63
N ASP A 60 7.19 10.58 7.42
CA ASP A 60 7.16 11.63 8.43
C ASP A 60 6.37 11.22 9.69
N ARG A 61 5.25 10.53 9.50
CA ARG A 61 4.35 10.13 10.59
C ARG A 61 4.70 8.78 11.19
N PHE A 62 4.98 7.78 10.36
CA PHE A 62 5.25 6.40 10.76
C PHE A 62 6.67 6.24 11.34
N ARG A 63 7.64 7.00 10.83
CA ARG A 63 9.05 7.03 11.24
C ARG A 63 9.71 5.65 11.17
N PRO A 64 9.74 5.00 10.01
CA PRO A 64 10.43 3.72 9.84
C PRO A 64 11.95 3.89 9.99
N ALA A 65 12.66 2.80 10.30
CA ALA A 65 14.13 2.78 10.30
C ALA A 65 14.67 3.06 8.88
N THR A 66 14.08 2.40 7.87
CA THR A 66 14.33 2.68 6.45
C THR A 66 13.02 2.62 5.67
N CYS A 67 12.93 3.38 4.58
CA CYS A 67 11.81 3.31 3.65
C CYS A 67 12.30 3.51 2.22
N ARG A 68 12.02 2.54 1.35
CA ARG A 68 12.35 2.63 -0.08
C ARG A 68 11.17 2.21 -0.93
N SER A 69 10.94 2.93 -2.01
CA SER A 69 9.87 2.66 -2.97
C SER A 69 10.43 2.12 -4.29
N TYR A 70 9.88 1.00 -4.75
CA TYR A 70 10.10 0.42 -6.07
C TYR A 70 8.98 0.76 -7.05
N ALA A 71 7.99 1.54 -6.61
CA ALA A 71 6.85 1.94 -7.43
C ALA A 71 7.26 2.63 -8.73
N ARG A 72 6.44 2.47 -9.78
CA ARG A 72 6.64 3.14 -11.07
C ARG A 72 5.34 3.71 -11.59
N SER A 73 5.42 4.91 -12.14
CA SER A 73 4.27 5.53 -12.79
C SER A 73 3.75 4.64 -13.93
N GLY A 74 2.44 4.45 -14.01
CA GLY A 74 1.82 3.57 -15.01
C GLY A 74 1.85 2.07 -14.71
N ALA A 75 2.38 1.64 -13.55
CA ALA A 75 2.42 0.23 -13.19
C ALA A 75 1.03 -0.36 -12.96
N THR A 76 0.85 -1.63 -13.37
CA THR A 76 -0.35 -2.43 -13.14
C THR A 76 -0.01 -3.66 -12.29
N TRP A 77 -1.01 -4.25 -11.65
CA TRP A 77 -0.91 -5.63 -11.18
C TRP A 77 -0.89 -6.60 -12.36
N THR A 78 -1.89 -6.46 -13.25
CA THR A 78 -2.19 -7.41 -14.31
C THR A 78 -1.11 -7.46 -15.38
N HIS A 79 -0.86 -8.67 -15.86
CA HIS A 79 0.01 -8.94 -16.99
C HIS A 79 -0.78 -8.97 -18.29
N THR A 80 -0.05 -8.93 -19.41
CA THR A 80 -0.58 -9.19 -20.75
C THR A 80 0.21 -10.34 -21.39
N ALA A 81 -0.24 -10.83 -22.53
CA ALA A 81 0.52 -11.84 -23.28
C ALA A 81 1.90 -11.35 -23.76
N ALA A 82 2.10 -10.02 -23.79
CA ALA A 82 3.37 -9.39 -24.17
C ALA A 82 4.25 -9.02 -22.99
N THR A 83 3.77 -9.21 -21.74
CA THR A 83 4.57 -8.91 -20.54
C THR A 83 5.83 -9.75 -20.50
N ARG A 84 6.96 -9.08 -20.29
CA ARG A 84 8.27 -9.70 -20.06
C ARG A 84 8.69 -9.45 -18.62
N HIS A 85 9.19 -10.50 -17.99
CA HIS A 85 9.68 -10.47 -16.62
C HIS A 85 11.19 -10.22 -16.66
N ASP A 86 11.58 -8.96 -16.82
CA ASP A 86 12.98 -8.52 -16.93
C ASP A 86 13.26 -7.40 -15.92
N LEU A 87 14.22 -7.62 -15.04
CA LEU A 87 14.67 -6.66 -14.02
C LEU A 87 15.15 -5.33 -14.61
N ARG A 88 15.62 -5.33 -15.85
CA ARG A 88 16.10 -4.12 -16.53
C ARG A 88 14.97 -3.23 -17.03
N GLU A 89 13.79 -3.81 -17.20
CA GLU A 89 12.58 -3.05 -17.56
C GLU A 89 12.11 -2.20 -16.39
N ASN A 90 12.40 -0.92 -16.45
CA ASN A 90 12.14 0.04 -15.37
C ASN A 90 11.47 1.30 -15.93
N THR A 91 10.43 1.12 -16.72
CA THR A 91 9.70 2.22 -17.35
C THR A 91 8.76 2.92 -16.37
N GLU A 92 8.53 4.21 -16.60
CA GLU A 92 7.67 5.08 -15.78
C GLU A 92 6.38 5.50 -16.52
N ARG A 93 5.89 4.65 -17.39
CA ARG A 93 4.66 4.83 -18.15
C ARG A 93 3.92 3.50 -18.28
N LEU A 94 2.63 3.56 -18.58
CA LEU A 94 1.88 2.35 -18.90
C LEU A 94 2.57 1.60 -20.06
N SER A 95 2.92 0.36 -19.81
CA SER A 95 3.46 -0.58 -20.78
C SER A 95 3.20 -2.01 -20.33
N ASP A 96 3.36 -2.98 -21.24
CA ASP A 96 3.16 -4.39 -20.87
C ASP A 96 4.12 -4.86 -19.77
N ASN A 97 5.33 -4.30 -19.72
CA ASN A 97 6.36 -4.71 -18.77
C ASN A 97 6.38 -3.89 -17.47
N ASN A 98 5.56 -2.83 -17.37
CA ASN A 98 5.46 -2.04 -16.14
C ASN A 98 4.43 -2.66 -15.19
N VAL A 99 4.82 -3.73 -14.54
CA VAL A 99 3.98 -4.53 -13.63
C VAL A 99 4.57 -4.61 -12.24
N VAL A 100 3.74 -4.81 -11.23
CA VAL A 100 4.16 -4.96 -9.82
C VAL A 100 5.14 -6.14 -9.68
N PHE A 101 4.93 -7.23 -10.42
CA PHE A 101 5.83 -8.37 -10.43
C PHE A 101 7.30 -7.96 -10.72
N ASN A 102 7.54 -7.11 -11.72
CA ASN A 102 8.89 -6.64 -12.03
C ASN A 102 9.48 -5.72 -10.93
N GLN A 103 8.65 -5.10 -10.11
CA GLN A 103 9.10 -4.37 -8.90
C GLN A 103 9.53 -5.37 -7.81
N ILE A 104 8.78 -6.47 -7.64
CA ILE A 104 9.11 -7.56 -6.71
C ILE A 104 10.45 -8.19 -7.09
N GLU A 105 10.65 -8.51 -8.36
CA GLU A 105 11.92 -9.07 -8.85
C GLU A 105 13.11 -8.14 -8.58
N ARG A 106 12.94 -6.82 -8.78
CA ARG A 106 13.98 -5.82 -8.45
C ARG A 106 14.27 -5.76 -6.95
N LEU A 107 13.22 -5.84 -6.11
CA LEU A 107 13.38 -5.90 -4.66
C LEU A 107 14.20 -7.13 -4.25
N ILE A 108 13.85 -8.30 -4.78
CA ILE A 108 14.53 -9.58 -4.49
C ILE A 108 16.01 -9.49 -4.93
N ASP A 109 16.26 -9.00 -6.14
CA ASP A 109 17.63 -8.81 -6.66
C ASP A 109 18.44 -7.85 -5.79
N ASP A 110 17.84 -6.74 -5.35
CA ASP A 110 18.52 -5.77 -4.49
C ASP A 110 18.81 -6.34 -3.09
N CYS A 111 17.90 -7.13 -2.52
CA CYS A 111 18.17 -7.83 -1.26
C CYS A 111 19.30 -8.85 -1.43
N ASN A 112 19.28 -9.68 -2.47
CA ASN A 112 20.31 -10.67 -2.76
C ASN A 112 21.70 -10.05 -2.99
N LYS A 113 21.75 -8.83 -3.49
CA LYS A 113 22.99 -8.07 -3.73
C LYS A 113 23.39 -7.15 -2.57
N GLY A 114 22.67 -7.19 -1.46
CA GLY A 114 22.92 -6.35 -0.29
C GLY A 114 22.67 -4.85 -0.52
N ARG A 115 21.94 -4.47 -1.58
CA ARG A 115 21.56 -3.08 -1.87
C ARG A 115 20.28 -2.66 -1.16
N GLN A 116 19.52 -3.62 -0.65
CA GLN A 116 18.31 -3.43 0.14
C GLN A 116 18.35 -4.36 1.35
N ILE A 117 18.08 -3.82 2.52
CA ILE A 117 17.86 -4.62 3.73
C ILE A 117 16.52 -5.34 3.59
N GLU A 118 16.45 -6.61 3.98
CA GLU A 118 15.19 -7.35 3.97
C GLU A 118 14.07 -6.57 4.64
N PRO A 119 12.92 -6.40 3.98
CA PRO A 119 11.80 -5.66 4.55
C PRO A 119 11.15 -6.47 5.67
N GLN A 120 10.68 -5.77 6.70
CA GLN A 120 9.79 -6.29 7.72
C GLN A 120 8.34 -5.86 7.45
N LEU A 121 8.16 -4.81 6.65
CA LEU A 121 6.86 -4.36 6.18
C LEU A 121 6.94 -4.08 4.68
N ILE A 122 6.06 -4.72 3.92
CA ILE A 122 5.88 -4.50 2.48
C ILE A 122 4.49 -3.90 2.27
N ILE A 123 4.42 -2.74 1.65
CA ILE A 123 3.17 -2.06 1.33
C ILE A 123 3.01 -2.07 -0.19
N ILE A 124 1.87 -2.52 -0.69
CA ILE A 124 1.59 -2.55 -2.13
C ILE A 124 0.38 -1.67 -2.44
N SER A 125 0.61 -0.60 -3.20
CA SER A 125 -0.39 0.39 -3.57
C SER A 125 -0.52 0.47 -5.09
N ALA A 126 -1.30 -0.42 -5.68
CA ALA A 126 -1.53 -0.51 -7.12
C ALA A 126 -2.98 -0.90 -7.43
N GLY A 127 -3.35 -0.83 -8.72
CA GLY A 127 -4.70 -1.16 -9.21
C GLY A 127 -5.38 0.02 -9.91
N THR A 128 -4.86 1.25 -9.75
CA THR A 128 -5.39 2.43 -10.45
C THR A 128 -5.34 2.22 -11.96
N ASN A 129 -4.20 1.79 -12.50
CA ASN A 129 -4.01 1.60 -13.93
C ASN A 129 -4.76 0.37 -14.47
N ASP A 130 -4.95 -0.65 -13.66
CA ASP A 130 -5.79 -1.82 -13.97
C ASP A 130 -7.25 -1.40 -14.21
N ALA A 131 -7.75 -0.48 -13.39
CA ALA A 131 -9.08 0.09 -13.55
C ALA A 131 -9.17 1.12 -14.70
N TRP A 132 -8.10 1.87 -14.95
CA TRP A 132 -8.11 3.00 -15.89
C TRP A 132 -7.99 2.57 -17.35
N PHE A 133 -7.25 1.51 -17.63
CA PHE A 133 -6.89 1.12 -19.00
C PHE A 133 -7.49 -0.23 -19.44
N PRO A 134 -8.84 -0.36 -19.50
CA PRO A 134 -9.50 -1.65 -19.80
C PRO A 134 -9.17 -2.22 -21.17
N LYS A 135 -8.83 -1.38 -22.14
CA LYS A 135 -8.46 -1.84 -23.48
C LYS A 135 -7.06 -2.49 -23.49
N GLN A 136 -6.14 -1.94 -22.70
CA GLN A 136 -4.78 -2.46 -22.57
C GLN A 136 -4.68 -3.59 -21.53
N ARG A 137 -5.68 -3.72 -20.67
CA ARG A 137 -5.78 -4.71 -19.59
C ARG A 137 -7.12 -5.42 -19.67
N ALA A 138 -7.39 -6.06 -20.83
CA ALA A 138 -8.68 -6.68 -21.11
C ALA A 138 -9.01 -7.83 -20.15
N GLU A 139 -8.00 -8.52 -19.66
CA GLU A 139 -8.16 -9.69 -18.79
C GLU A 139 -8.24 -9.35 -17.28
N VAL A 140 -8.25 -8.05 -16.90
CA VAL A 140 -8.16 -7.63 -15.48
C VAL A 140 -9.21 -8.31 -14.58
N LEU A 141 -10.44 -8.48 -15.02
CA LEU A 141 -11.53 -9.13 -14.27
C LEU A 141 -12.01 -10.44 -14.95
N SER A 142 -11.17 -11.10 -15.74
CA SER A 142 -11.52 -12.32 -16.47
C SER A 142 -11.61 -13.56 -15.56
N CYS A 143 -10.99 -13.53 -14.38
CA CYS A 143 -11.04 -14.59 -13.38
C CYS A 143 -11.54 -14.00 -12.06
N SER A 144 -12.51 -14.66 -11.44
CA SER A 144 -12.99 -14.29 -10.11
C SER A 144 -12.00 -14.72 -9.02
N VAL A 145 -12.10 -14.11 -7.84
CA VAL A 145 -11.26 -14.51 -6.70
C VAL A 145 -11.51 -15.98 -6.33
N ALA A 146 -12.77 -16.43 -6.32
CA ALA A 146 -13.10 -17.83 -6.05
C ALA A 146 -12.36 -18.77 -7.01
N GLN A 147 -12.40 -18.50 -8.33
CA GLN A 147 -11.69 -19.30 -9.34
C GLN A 147 -10.17 -19.23 -9.16
N ALA A 148 -9.63 -18.04 -8.90
CA ALA A 148 -8.19 -17.86 -8.68
C ALA A 148 -7.67 -18.63 -7.46
N PHE A 149 -8.50 -18.92 -6.46
CA PHE A 149 -8.17 -19.63 -5.23
C PHE A 149 -8.74 -21.06 -5.15
N GLU A 150 -9.34 -21.56 -6.21
CA GLU A 150 -9.92 -22.90 -6.25
C GLU A 150 -8.85 -24.00 -6.16
N GLU A 151 -7.66 -23.78 -6.69
CA GLU A 151 -6.53 -24.71 -6.60
C GLU A 151 -5.95 -24.70 -5.18
N PRO A 152 -6.03 -25.81 -4.41
CA PRO A 152 -5.61 -25.84 -3.00
C PRO A 152 -4.09 -25.85 -2.82
N ASP A 153 -3.34 -26.30 -3.83
CA ASP A 153 -1.90 -26.44 -3.79
C ASP A 153 -1.18 -25.10 -4.03
N SER A 154 0.14 -25.10 -3.82
CA SER A 154 0.98 -23.96 -4.12
C SER A 154 0.74 -23.50 -5.54
N ILE A 155 0.36 -22.23 -5.71
CA ILE A 155 0.15 -21.62 -7.04
C ILE A 155 1.35 -21.84 -7.99
N PHE A 156 2.56 -21.95 -7.43
CA PHE A 156 3.79 -22.16 -8.20
C PHE A 156 3.92 -23.57 -8.80
N SER A 157 3.09 -24.52 -8.40
CA SER A 157 3.06 -25.86 -8.99
C SER A 157 2.38 -25.89 -10.36
N HIS A 158 1.48 -24.93 -10.60
CA HIS A 158 0.62 -24.91 -11.77
C HIS A 158 0.66 -23.60 -12.56
N ARG A 159 1.25 -22.55 -11.98
CA ARG A 159 1.27 -21.21 -12.57
C ARG A 159 2.69 -20.64 -12.59
N THR A 160 2.97 -19.90 -13.63
CA THR A 160 4.17 -19.06 -13.77
C THR A 160 3.76 -17.61 -13.98
N PRO A 161 4.67 -16.64 -13.86
CA PRO A 161 4.33 -15.24 -14.12
C PRO A 161 3.69 -15.01 -15.49
N GLU A 162 4.07 -15.81 -16.50
CA GLU A 162 3.55 -15.69 -17.87
C GLU A 162 2.11 -16.20 -18.01
N THR A 163 1.66 -17.07 -17.10
CA THR A 163 0.33 -17.69 -17.16
C THR A 163 -0.71 -17.01 -16.30
N VAL A 164 -0.31 -16.16 -15.33
CA VAL A 164 -1.23 -15.38 -14.50
C VAL A 164 -1.44 -14.01 -15.12
N ARG A 165 -2.69 -13.66 -15.47
CA ARG A 165 -3.01 -12.44 -16.20
C ARG A 165 -4.12 -11.62 -15.58
N SER A 166 -5.12 -12.27 -14.98
CA SER A 166 -6.19 -11.57 -14.28
C SER A 166 -5.70 -10.97 -12.96
N LEU A 167 -6.40 -9.95 -12.48
CA LEU A 167 -6.05 -9.29 -11.21
C LEU A 167 -6.02 -10.27 -10.03
N ALA A 168 -7.02 -11.14 -9.92
CA ALA A 168 -7.10 -12.10 -8.83
C ALA A 168 -5.93 -13.10 -8.85
N GLU A 169 -5.58 -13.63 -10.02
CA GLU A 169 -4.46 -14.56 -10.18
C GLU A 169 -3.12 -13.89 -9.85
N VAL A 170 -2.90 -12.67 -10.36
CA VAL A 170 -1.64 -11.94 -10.14
C VAL A 170 -1.48 -11.53 -8.69
N VAL A 171 -2.53 -10.97 -8.05
CA VAL A 171 -2.44 -10.61 -6.63
C VAL A 171 -2.14 -11.84 -5.77
N ARG A 172 -2.81 -12.98 -6.03
CA ARG A 172 -2.51 -14.24 -5.37
C ARG A 172 -1.05 -14.66 -5.59
N TYR A 173 -0.59 -14.65 -6.84
CA TYR A 173 0.76 -15.08 -7.22
C TYR A 173 1.84 -14.21 -6.55
N ASP A 174 1.75 -12.91 -6.73
CA ASP A 174 2.73 -11.94 -6.25
C ASP A 174 2.83 -11.92 -4.71
N CYS A 175 1.66 -11.91 -4.03
CA CYS A 175 1.65 -11.94 -2.57
C CYS A 175 2.18 -13.28 -2.03
N THR A 176 1.84 -14.41 -2.66
CA THR A 176 2.37 -15.72 -2.24
C THR A 176 3.87 -15.81 -2.47
N LEU A 177 4.38 -15.21 -3.56
CA LEU A 177 5.82 -15.10 -3.81
C LEU A 177 6.52 -14.31 -2.70
N LEU A 178 5.99 -13.13 -2.38
CA LEU A 178 6.53 -12.29 -1.30
C LEU A 178 6.51 -12.99 0.05
N MET A 179 5.43 -13.66 0.41
CA MET A 179 5.33 -14.45 1.65
C MET A 179 6.37 -15.57 1.71
N ARG A 180 6.69 -16.18 0.57
CA ARG A 180 7.71 -17.23 0.48
C ARG A 180 9.14 -16.69 0.60
N ILE A 181 9.43 -15.55 -0.04
CA ILE A 181 10.79 -14.96 -0.06
C ILE A 181 11.08 -14.18 1.23
N PHE A 182 10.08 -13.48 1.76
CA PHE A 182 10.18 -12.66 2.98
C PHE A 182 9.20 -13.14 4.05
N PRO A 183 9.39 -14.36 4.62
CA PRO A 183 8.42 -14.99 5.51
C PRO A 183 8.19 -14.24 6.82
N HIS A 184 9.08 -13.33 7.18
CA HIS A 184 8.97 -12.49 8.37
C HIS A 184 8.43 -11.09 8.07
N ALA A 185 8.15 -10.77 6.81
CA ALA A 185 7.57 -9.49 6.44
C ALA A 185 6.06 -9.52 6.56
N GLN A 186 5.48 -8.50 7.20
CA GLN A 186 4.05 -8.26 7.08
C GLN A 186 3.77 -7.56 5.74
N ILE A 187 2.77 -8.05 5.00
CA ILE A 187 2.32 -7.46 3.75
C ILE A 187 1.01 -6.71 4.00
N VAL A 188 0.94 -5.47 3.53
CA VAL A 188 -0.27 -4.64 3.59
C VAL A 188 -0.65 -4.22 2.17
N LEU A 189 -1.86 -4.57 1.75
CA LEU A 189 -2.41 -4.17 0.47
C LEU A 189 -3.19 -2.85 0.63
N LEU A 190 -2.99 -1.93 -0.30
CA LEU A 190 -3.78 -0.72 -0.39
C LEU A 190 -4.61 -0.78 -1.68
N THR A 191 -5.92 -0.66 -1.56
CA THR A 191 -6.78 -0.53 -2.75
C THR A 191 -6.55 0.84 -3.41
N PRO A 192 -6.82 1.00 -4.73
CA PRO A 192 -6.71 2.30 -5.37
C PRO A 192 -7.66 3.33 -4.75
N MET A 193 -7.23 4.59 -4.68
CA MET A 193 -8.10 5.71 -4.32
C MET A 193 -9.14 5.96 -5.41
N GLN A 194 -10.26 6.59 -5.06
CA GLN A 194 -11.24 7.07 -6.05
C GLN A 194 -10.58 8.06 -7.03
N SER A 195 -11.10 8.11 -8.25
CA SER A 195 -10.60 8.96 -9.32
C SER A 195 -11.75 9.53 -10.15
N THR A 196 -11.59 10.75 -10.65
CA THR A 196 -12.56 11.33 -11.60
C THR A 196 -12.37 10.86 -13.03
N ALA A 197 -11.23 10.24 -13.34
CA ALA A 197 -10.89 9.74 -14.68
C ALA A 197 -11.32 8.29 -14.89
N ILE A 198 -11.68 7.58 -13.83
CA ILE A 198 -12.05 6.16 -13.86
C ILE A 198 -13.53 6.04 -13.47
N PRO A 199 -14.35 5.28 -14.21
CA PRO A 199 -15.71 4.97 -13.78
C PRO A 199 -15.72 4.31 -12.40
N ASP A 200 -16.50 4.85 -11.47
CA ASP A 200 -16.54 4.41 -10.07
C ASP A 200 -16.79 2.89 -9.96
N LEU A 201 -17.73 2.35 -10.74
CA LEU A 201 -18.05 0.92 -10.73
C LEU A 201 -16.83 0.02 -11.04
N ARG A 202 -16.01 0.44 -12.00
CA ARG A 202 -14.81 -0.31 -12.38
C ARG A 202 -13.72 -0.22 -11.31
N LEU A 203 -13.50 0.97 -10.77
CA LEU A 203 -12.53 1.18 -9.71
C LEU A 203 -12.88 0.35 -8.47
N PHE A 204 -14.17 0.34 -8.10
CA PHE A 204 -14.65 -0.47 -6.98
C PHE A 204 -14.54 -1.98 -7.26
N ALA A 205 -14.76 -2.44 -8.50
CA ALA A 205 -14.56 -3.85 -8.84
C ALA A 205 -13.09 -4.28 -8.68
N VAL A 206 -12.14 -3.46 -9.13
CA VAL A 206 -10.71 -3.69 -8.92
C VAL A 206 -10.35 -3.66 -7.44
N ALA A 207 -10.82 -2.65 -6.70
CA ALA A 207 -10.57 -2.53 -5.27
C ALA A 207 -11.13 -3.72 -4.47
N GLU A 208 -12.31 -4.19 -4.82
CA GLU A 208 -12.96 -5.34 -4.19
C GLU A 208 -12.20 -6.64 -4.47
N THR A 209 -11.74 -6.84 -5.71
CA THR A 209 -10.92 -8.01 -6.06
C THR A 209 -9.63 -8.05 -5.23
N ILE A 210 -8.92 -6.90 -5.10
CA ILE A 210 -7.72 -6.81 -4.27
C ILE A 210 -8.04 -7.13 -2.79
N ALA A 211 -9.15 -6.60 -2.28
CA ALA A 211 -9.54 -6.82 -0.89
C ALA A 211 -9.87 -8.30 -0.63
N GLN A 212 -10.66 -8.93 -1.49
CA GLN A 212 -11.00 -10.35 -1.38
C GLN A 212 -9.77 -11.26 -1.49
N CYS A 213 -8.80 -10.93 -2.36
CA CYS A 213 -7.54 -11.65 -2.41
C CYS A 213 -6.76 -11.51 -1.09
N GLY A 214 -6.73 -10.31 -0.51
CA GLY A 214 -6.13 -10.08 0.80
C GLY A 214 -6.78 -10.93 1.88
N ASP A 215 -8.11 -10.99 1.92
CA ASP A 215 -8.87 -11.83 2.87
C ASP A 215 -8.52 -13.32 2.71
N GLN A 216 -8.46 -13.83 1.46
CA GLN A 216 -8.07 -15.22 1.18
C GLN A 216 -6.64 -15.56 1.63
N LEU A 217 -5.73 -14.59 1.60
CA LEU A 217 -4.33 -14.74 1.99
C LEU A 217 -4.08 -14.34 3.45
N SER A 218 -5.11 -13.95 4.21
CA SER A 218 -4.98 -13.42 5.59
C SER A 218 -4.05 -12.19 5.67
N LEU A 219 -4.04 -11.37 4.63
CA LEU A 219 -3.27 -10.12 4.57
C LEU A 219 -4.12 -8.94 5.03
N SER A 220 -3.47 -7.95 5.64
CA SER A 220 -4.11 -6.69 5.99
C SER A 220 -4.41 -5.87 4.73
N VAL A 221 -5.64 -5.35 4.62
CA VAL A 221 -6.05 -4.49 3.51
C VAL A 221 -6.55 -3.14 4.01
N VAL A 222 -6.01 -2.06 3.46
CA VAL A 222 -6.51 -0.69 3.70
C VAL A 222 -7.33 -0.23 2.51
N ARG A 223 -8.61 0.01 2.72
CA ARG A 223 -9.61 0.34 1.69
C ARG A 223 -9.59 1.82 1.34
N GLN A 224 -8.58 2.26 0.55
CA GLN A 224 -8.50 3.66 0.12
C GLN A 224 -9.66 4.08 -0.80
N ASP A 225 -10.28 3.15 -1.50
CA ASP A 225 -11.50 3.38 -2.29
C ASP A 225 -12.70 3.84 -1.43
N LYS A 226 -12.70 3.52 -0.15
CA LYS A 226 -13.78 3.85 0.80
C LYS A 226 -13.41 4.94 1.80
N GLU A 227 -12.15 5.00 2.21
CA GLU A 227 -11.74 5.76 3.40
C GLU A 227 -10.68 6.84 3.13
N SER A 228 -10.17 7.00 1.90
CA SER A 228 -9.18 8.03 1.61
C SER A 228 -9.79 9.45 1.60
N CYS A 229 -8.93 10.47 1.66
CA CYS A 229 -9.36 11.86 1.49
C CYS A 229 -9.81 12.19 0.06
N VAL A 230 -9.40 11.38 -0.92
CA VAL A 230 -9.77 11.55 -2.33
C VAL A 230 -11.12 10.88 -2.59
N SER A 231 -12.13 11.68 -2.88
CA SER A 231 -13.47 11.23 -3.26
C SER A 231 -13.80 11.74 -4.66
N SER A 232 -14.18 10.85 -5.57
CA SER A 232 -14.51 11.21 -6.95
C SER A 232 -15.61 12.28 -7.03
N ALA A 233 -16.61 12.19 -6.15
CA ALA A 233 -17.68 13.18 -6.08
C ALA A 233 -17.17 14.56 -5.69
N ARG A 234 -16.30 14.65 -4.69
CA ARG A 234 -15.69 15.92 -4.26
C ARG A 234 -14.77 16.49 -5.34
N GLU A 235 -13.90 15.67 -5.92
CA GLU A 235 -12.94 16.09 -6.92
C GLU A 235 -13.59 16.53 -8.23
N ARG A 236 -14.81 16.05 -8.55
CA ARG A 236 -15.63 16.56 -9.67
C ARG A 236 -16.20 17.94 -9.38
N THR A 237 -16.53 18.25 -8.13
CA THR A 237 -17.10 19.54 -7.74
C THR A 237 -16.03 20.60 -7.54
N ALA A 238 -15.00 20.25 -6.78
CA ALA A 238 -13.88 21.14 -6.49
C ALA A 238 -12.64 20.29 -6.31
N ARG A 239 -11.65 20.49 -7.18
CA ARG A 239 -10.39 19.73 -7.17
C ARG A 239 -9.53 20.10 -5.96
N CYS A 240 -9.80 19.45 -4.82
CA CYS A 240 -9.21 19.81 -3.54
C CYS A 240 -7.90 19.08 -3.25
N PHE A 241 -7.81 17.78 -3.59
CA PHE A 241 -6.74 16.89 -3.15
C PHE A 241 -5.96 16.24 -4.28
N THR A 242 -6.36 16.49 -5.52
CA THR A 242 -5.69 15.97 -6.71
C THR A 242 -5.31 17.10 -7.67
N THR A 243 -4.33 16.86 -8.52
CA THR A 243 -3.95 17.77 -9.61
C THR A 243 -4.83 17.58 -10.83
N ASP A 244 -5.19 16.34 -11.14
CA ASP A 244 -5.91 15.94 -12.37
C ASP A 244 -7.17 15.07 -12.09
N GLY A 245 -7.50 14.87 -10.84
CA GLY A 245 -8.61 14.01 -10.39
C GLY A 245 -8.19 12.57 -10.06
N THR A 246 -6.90 12.25 -10.18
CA THR A 246 -6.32 10.93 -9.88
C THR A 246 -5.06 11.06 -9.04
N HIS A 247 -4.12 11.91 -9.47
CA HIS A 247 -2.84 12.09 -8.80
C HIS A 247 -2.95 13.15 -7.71
N THR A 248 -2.46 12.83 -6.53
CA THR A 248 -2.52 13.75 -5.39
C THR A 248 -1.73 15.04 -5.62
N ASN A 249 -2.28 16.16 -5.17
CA ASN A 249 -1.52 17.36 -4.89
C ASN A 249 -0.85 17.23 -3.50
N ILE A 250 -0.07 18.23 -3.09
CA ILE A 250 0.68 18.20 -1.82
C ILE A 250 -0.26 17.98 -0.62
N GLU A 251 -1.41 18.65 -0.58
CA GLU A 251 -2.35 18.52 0.53
C GLU A 251 -3.03 17.14 0.55
N GLY A 252 -3.43 16.62 -0.61
CA GLY A 252 -3.96 15.27 -0.75
C GLY A 252 -2.94 14.21 -0.35
N ALA A 253 -1.69 14.36 -0.80
CA ALA A 253 -0.60 13.46 -0.43
C ALA A 253 -0.35 13.48 1.09
N ARG A 254 -0.33 14.67 1.71
CA ARG A 254 -0.13 14.84 3.15
C ARG A 254 -1.23 14.14 3.95
N ARG A 255 -2.48 14.41 3.63
CA ARG A 255 -3.63 13.79 4.32
C ARG A 255 -3.62 12.27 4.16
N ASN A 256 -3.41 11.79 2.93
CA ASN A 256 -3.40 10.36 2.66
C ASN A 256 -2.22 9.67 3.35
N GLY A 257 -1.03 10.27 3.33
CA GLY A 257 0.14 9.70 4.00
C GLY A 257 -0.03 9.57 5.51
N TYR A 258 -0.60 10.59 6.17
CA TYR A 258 -0.91 10.51 7.60
C TYR A 258 -2.01 9.51 7.92
N TYR A 259 -3.06 9.46 7.10
CA TYR A 259 -4.11 8.46 7.22
C TYR A 259 -3.53 7.05 7.11
N LEU A 260 -2.73 6.77 6.07
CA LEU A 260 -2.10 5.47 5.84
C LEU A 260 -1.14 5.09 6.98
N ALA A 261 -0.35 6.02 7.48
CA ALA A 261 0.52 5.76 8.63
C ALA A 261 -0.28 5.29 9.85
N ASN A 262 -1.40 5.96 10.17
CA ASN A 262 -2.25 5.58 11.29
C ASN A 262 -2.95 4.23 11.05
N ARG A 263 -3.49 4.01 9.85
CA ARG A 263 -4.20 2.75 9.51
C ARG A 263 -3.23 1.56 9.49
N ILE A 264 -2.06 1.72 8.88
CA ILE A 264 -1.05 0.66 8.84
C ILE A 264 -0.56 0.35 10.26
N SER A 265 -0.27 1.36 11.08
CA SER A 265 0.10 1.13 12.50
C SER A 265 -0.97 0.34 13.27
N SER A 266 -2.25 0.50 12.93
CA SER A 266 -3.34 -0.20 13.62
C SER A 266 -3.52 -1.66 13.19
N VAL A 267 -2.93 -2.09 12.08
CA VAL A 267 -3.04 -3.45 11.55
C VAL A 267 -1.72 -4.23 11.65
N LEU A 268 -0.66 -3.63 12.17
CA LEU A 268 0.58 -4.33 12.46
C LEU A 268 0.37 -5.32 13.61
N GLN A 269 0.98 -6.49 13.50
CA GLN A 269 0.77 -7.64 14.39
C GLN A 269 1.93 -7.88 15.35
N TRP A 270 2.75 -6.86 15.64
CA TRP A 270 3.85 -6.90 16.62
C TRP A 270 3.87 -5.70 17.55
#